data_4f8f08bbd6850a57eab8cc1d4634d96c
#
_entry.id   4f8f08bbd6850a57eab8cc1d4634d96c
#
_cell.length_a   1.000
_cell.length_b   1.000
_cell.length_c   1.000
_cell.angle_alpha   90.00
_cell.angle_beta   90.00
_cell.angle_gamma   90.00
#
_symmetry.space_group_name_H-M   'P 1'
#
loop_
_entity.id
_entity.type
_entity.pdbx_description
1 polymer ?
#
loop_
_entity_poly.entity_id
_entity_poly.type
_entity_poly.pdbx_seq_one_letter_code
_entity_poly.pdbx_strand_id
1 'polypeptide(L)'
;LVLVCLTAACAGGEVEPRVGPDASAPRDVSDVAVQQDLPRDVPGVDAAAADDLPALPDGPAGDAAGCMANRDGVIARSELAFLLGATVIYAVNRPGTTAEPVSTAATATGSGRVWDFSAASPQDTRVLDEVLAPRGQWWAAGYGDATFAALIDRPTGLLGVYRVSDAALELLGTVSTEANRTNVRFNPPVAVLRFPLRVGSSWEQTVNGAGFVNFTPVSNITRYANVIDSAGEVWTPAGRFPALRLRTDLDQSIPLTVFRVTRRTFTFLSECWGVVARVAGVDNDTSEELRRASEYRRLGL
;
A
#
# COMPACT_ATOMS: atom_id res chain seq x y z
N LEU A 1 -3.32 -3.51 14.13
CA LEU A 1 -2.27 -2.53 13.85
C LEU A 1 -2.46 -1.93 12.47
N VAL A 2 -2.58 -0.61 12.40
CA VAL A 2 -2.96 0.07 11.15
C VAL A 2 -1.77 0.82 10.61
N LEU A 3 -1.35 0.44 9.43
CA LEU A 3 -0.47 1.28 8.64
C LEU A 3 -1.17 1.67 7.35
N VAL A 4 -1.47 2.94 7.19
CA VAL A 4 -1.98 3.48 5.93
C VAL A 4 -0.81 4.03 5.14
N CYS A 5 -0.30 3.23 4.21
CA CYS A 5 0.67 3.74 3.23
C CYS A 5 -0.06 4.44 2.09
N LEU A 6 0.01 5.75 2.06
CA LEU A 6 -0.28 6.53 0.86
C LEU A 6 1.04 6.76 0.15
N THR A 7 1.25 6.10 -0.96
CA THR A 7 2.38 6.43 -1.84
C THR A 7 2.11 7.79 -2.46
N ALA A 8 2.77 8.82 -1.95
CA ALA A 8 3.03 9.99 -2.77
C ALA A 8 3.95 9.51 -3.90
N ALA A 9 3.47 9.55 -5.14
CA ALA A 9 4.26 9.18 -6.30
C ALA A 9 5.42 10.17 -6.44
N CYS A 10 6.57 9.83 -5.86
CA CYS A 10 7.82 10.40 -6.30
C CYS A 10 8.26 9.57 -7.52
N ALA A 11 7.70 9.90 -8.69
CA ALA A 11 8.24 9.43 -9.95
C ALA A 11 9.58 10.11 -10.16
N GLY A 12 10.64 9.52 -9.66
CA GLY A 12 11.99 9.75 -10.14
C GLY A 12 12.08 9.11 -11.53
N GLY A 13 11.79 9.89 -12.57
CA GLY A 13 12.15 9.53 -13.93
C GLY A 13 13.67 9.49 -13.99
N GLU A 14 14.26 8.29 -14.08
CA GLU A 14 15.62 8.15 -14.56
C GLU A 14 15.67 8.67 -16.00
N VAL A 15 16.28 9.82 -16.17
CA VAL A 15 16.70 10.29 -17.50
C VAL A 15 17.97 9.51 -17.83
N GLU A 16 17.83 8.41 -18.56
CA GLU A 16 18.98 7.76 -19.19
C GLU A 16 19.70 8.74 -20.12
N PRO A 17 21.02 8.91 -19.98
CA PRO A 17 21.78 9.66 -20.97
C PRO A 17 21.82 8.82 -22.26
N ARG A 18 21.26 9.35 -23.33
CA ARG A 18 21.43 8.80 -24.69
C ARG A 18 22.91 8.80 -25.05
N VAL A 19 23.52 7.65 -25.02
CA VAL A 19 24.79 7.40 -25.71
C VAL A 19 24.47 7.06 -27.16
N GLY A 20 25.03 7.83 -28.08
CA GLY A 20 24.88 7.64 -29.51
C GLY A 20 25.57 6.35 -30.02
N PRO A 21 25.26 5.91 -31.24
CA PRO A 21 25.65 4.62 -31.73
C PRO A 21 27.12 4.64 -32.19
N ASP A 22 27.91 3.72 -31.68
CA ASP A 22 29.17 3.34 -32.34
C ASP A 22 29.16 1.86 -32.71
N ALA A 23 29.43 1.64 -33.96
CA ALA A 23 29.36 0.37 -34.65
C ALA A 23 30.66 -0.41 -34.46
N SER A 24 30.57 -1.69 -34.08
CA SER A 24 31.47 -2.74 -34.64
C SER A 24 31.02 -4.14 -34.31
N ALA A 25 31.10 -4.96 -35.29
CA ALA A 25 30.54 -6.27 -35.58
C ALA A 25 31.15 -7.45 -34.79
N PRO A 26 30.80 -8.70 -35.12
CA PRO A 26 30.42 -9.75 -34.15
C PRO A 26 31.57 -10.69 -33.83
N ARG A 27 31.47 -11.38 -32.69
CA ARG A 27 32.22 -12.63 -32.46
C ARG A 27 31.26 -13.73 -32.04
N ASP A 28 31.16 -14.63 -32.97
CA ASP A 28 30.68 -16.00 -32.88
C ASP A 28 31.44 -16.78 -31.79
N VAL A 29 30.75 -17.40 -30.84
CA VAL A 29 31.26 -18.50 -30.01
C VAL A 29 30.16 -19.51 -29.81
N SER A 30 30.37 -20.63 -30.44
CA SER A 30 29.61 -21.84 -30.48
C SER A 30 29.48 -22.53 -29.12
N ASP A 31 28.31 -23.17 -28.95
CA ASP A 31 28.00 -24.43 -28.28
C ASP A 31 28.90 -24.95 -27.11
N VAL A 32 28.28 -25.01 -25.93
CA VAL A 32 28.45 -26.16 -25.03
C VAL A 32 27.10 -26.47 -24.37
N ALA A 33 26.47 -27.52 -24.86
CA ALA A 33 25.36 -28.19 -24.21
C ALA A 33 25.88 -29.00 -23.02
N VAL A 34 25.45 -28.65 -21.81
CA VAL A 34 25.58 -29.54 -20.64
C VAL A 34 24.20 -30.08 -20.30
N GLN A 35 23.96 -31.31 -20.74
CA GLN A 35 22.87 -32.14 -20.25
C GLN A 35 23.17 -32.53 -18.80
N GLN A 36 22.34 -32.11 -17.85
CA GLN A 36 22.28 -32.71 -16.52
C GLN A 36 21.02 -33.54 -16.42
N ASP A 37 21.22 -34.86 -16.37
CA ASP A 37 20.21 -35.84 -15.99
C ASP A 37 19.82 -35.65 -14.53
N LEU A 38 18.56 -35.34 -14.28
CA LEU A 38 17.93 -35.40 -12.95
C LEU A 38 17.06 -36.66 -12.87
N PRO A 39 17.13 -37.44 -11.79
CA PRO A 39 16.35 -38.66 -11.67
C PRO A 39 14.85 -38.33 -11.49
N ARG A 40 14.04 -38.92 -12.33
CA ARG A 40 12.60 -39.09 -12.16
C ARG A 40 12.39 -40.19 -11.14
N ASP A 41 11.89 -39.80 -9.95
CA ASP A 41 10.99 -40.61 -9.12
C ASP A 41 10.61 -39.79 -7.90
N VAL A 42 9.47 -39.07 -7.99
CA VAL A 42 8.76 -38.56 -6.83
C VAL A 42 7.43 -39.28 -6.77
N PRO A 43 7.13 -40.01 -5.67
CA PRO A 43 5.85 -40.71 -5.49
C PRO A 43 4.71 -39.69 -5.50
N GLY A 44 3.66 -40.02 -6.21
CA GLY A 44 2.45 -39.20 -6.28
C GLY A 44 1.88 -38.92 -4.89
N VAL A 45 1.73 -37.63 -4.58
CA VAL A 45 0.92 -37.19 -3.45
C VAL A 45 -0.49 -37.10 -3.99
N ASP A 46 -1.35 -37.99 -3.51
CA ASP A 46 -2.78 -37.97 -3.82
C ASP A 46 -3.34 -36.60 -3.48
N ALA A 47 -4.04 -36.00 -4.46
CA ALA A 47 -4.79 -34.75 -4.26
C ALA A 47 -5.90 -35.04 -3.24
N ALA A 48 -5.66 -34.70 -1.98
CA ALA A 48 -6.69 -34.68 -0.97
C ALA A 48 -7.77 -33.67 -1.37
N ALA A 49 -9.02 -34.13 -1.30
CA ALA A 49 -10.20 -33.37 -1.68
C ALA A 49 -10.24 -32.03 -0.93
N ALA A 50 -10.62 -30.97 -1.64
CA ALA A 50 -10.65 -29.59 -1.16
C ALA A 50 -11.74 -29.28 -0.10
N ASP A 51 -12.41 -30.30 0.45
CA ASP A 51 -13.59 -30.13 1.32
C ASP A 51 -13.31 -30.26 2.82
N ASP A 52 -12.08 -30.56 3.25
CA ASP A 52 -11.72 -30.74 4.66
C ASP A 52 -10.67 -29.75 5.19
N LEU A 53 -10.63 -28.52 4.68
CA LEU A 53 -9.92 -27.48 5.40
C LEU A 53 -10.78 -27.07 6.60
N PRO A 54 -10.29 -27.25 7.84
CA PRO A 54 -10.99 -26.75 9.01
C PRO A 54 -11.24 -25.25 8.79
N ALA A 55 -12.48 -24.81 9.07
CA ALA A 55 -12.80 -23.39 9.08
C ALA A 55 -11.69 -22.70 9.90
N LEU A 56 -10.91 -21.84 9.23
CA LEU A 56 -9.91 -21.04 9.94
C LEU A 56 -10.64 -20.38 11.10
N PRO A 57 -10.12 -20.44 12.32
CA PRO A 57 -10.74 -19.79 13.46
C PRO A 57 -11.03 -18.36 13.05
N ASP A 58 -12.22 -17.84 13.37
CA ASP A 58 -12.54 -16.43 13.26
C ASP A 58 -11.29 -15.67 13.69
N GLY A 59 -10.70 -14.89 12.77
CA GLY A 59 -9.32 -14.43 12.86
C GLY A 59 -8.96 -14.02 14.28
N PRO A 60 -7.77 -14.31 14.79
CA PRO A 60 -7.43 -14.23 16.19
C PRO A 60 -8.02 -12.95 16.76
N ALA A 61 -8.82 -13.07 17.82
CA ALA A 61 -9.41 -11.93 18.49
C ALA A 61 -8.25 -10.94 18.72
N GLY A 62 -8.22 -9.88 17.91
CA GLY A 62 -7.04 -9.01 17.83
C GLY A 62 -6.88 -8.30 19.16
N ASP A 63 -6.04 -8.83 20.01
CA ASP A 63 -5.53 -8.17 21.20
C ASP A 63 -4.53 -7.05 20.80
N ALA A 64 -4.94 -6.17 19.90
CA ALA A 64 -4.40 -4.83 19.88
C ALA A 64 -4.91 -4.18 21.18
N ALA A 65 -4.10 -4.17 22.21
CA ALA A 65 -4.36 -3.74 23.58
C ALA A 65 -5.66 -2.90 23.73
N GLY A 66 -6.81 -3.55 23.94
CA GLY A 66 -8.07 -2.89 24.24
C GLY A 66 -8.97 -2.50 23.05
N CYS A 67 -8.64 -2.82 21.79
CA CYS A 67 -9.56 -2.61 20.68
C CYS A 67 -10.61 -3.74 20.65
N MET A 68 -11.91 -3.37 20.67
CA MET A 68 -13.03 -4.30 20.52
C MET A 68 -13.79 -3.94 19.25
N ALA A 69 -13.78 -4.85 18.26
CA ALA A 69 -14.59 -4.72 17.07
C ALA A 69 -16.07 -4.88 17.42
N ASN A 70 -16.89 -3.87 17.12
CA ASN A 70 -18.32 -3.89 17.38
C ASN A 70 -19.13 -4.35 16.16
N ARG A 71 -18.51 -4.35 14.97
CA ARG A 71 -19.09 -4.80 13.69
C ARG A 71 -20.36 -4.05 13.30
N ASP A 72 -20.48 -2.78 13.66
CA ASP A 72 -21.65 -1.95 13.34
C ASP A 72 -21.60 -1.33 11.92
N GLY A 73 -20.53 -1.59 11.16
CA GLY A 73 -20.30 -1.06 9.82
C GLY A 73 -19.75 0.38 9.81
N VAL A 74 -19.34 0.86 10.97
CA VAL A 74 -18.67 2.16 11.15
C VAL A 74 -17.30 1.89 11.77
N ILE A 75 -16.26 2.54 11.28
CA ILE A 75 -14.95 2.50 11.93
C ILE A 75 -14.72 3.84 12.64
N ALA A 76 -14.78 3.81 13.96
CA ALA A 76 -14.45 4.94 14.81
C ALA A 76 -12.93 5.04 15.01
N ARG A 77 -12.45 6.20 15.47
CA ARG A 77 -11.03 6.39 15.79
C ARG A 77 -10.50 5.36 16.80
N SER A 78 -11.30 5.02 17.80
CA SER A 78 -10.96 4.06 18.86
C SER A 78 -10.81 2.62 18.35
N GLU A 79 -11.35 2.32 17.18
CA GLU A 79 -11.29 1.00 16.54
C GLU A 79 -10.10 0.85 15.59
N LEU A 80 -9.25 1.88 15.51
CA LEU A 80 -7.98 1.82 14.80
C LEU A 80 -6.82 2.06 15.77
N ALA A 81 -6.10 0.99 16.11
CA ALA A 81 -4.95 1.07 17.00
C ALA A 81 -3.68 1.49 16.24
N PHE A 82 -3.05 2.59 16.70
CA PHE A 82 -1.75 3.07 16.21
C PHE A 82 -0.72 2.84 17.31
N LEU A 83 -0.22 1.61 17.42
CA LEU A 83 0.70 1.22 18.49
C LEU A 83 2.15 1.42 18.05
N LEU A 84 2.90 2.27 18.76
CA LEU A 84 4.32 2.48 18.52
C LEU A 84 5.12 1.19 18.77
N GLY A 85 6.06 0.90 17.86
CA GLY A 85 6.89 -0.31 17.90
C GLY A 85 6.18 -1.57 17.43
N ALA A 86 4.89 -1.50 17.12
CA ALA A 86 4.19 -2.65 16.61
C ALA A 86 4.54 -2.90 15.14
N THR A 87 4.58 -4.17 14.77
CA THR A 87 4.93 -4.63 13.43
C THR A 87 3.78 -5.38 12.79
N VAL A 88 3.62 -5.18 11.49
CA VAL A 88 2.63 -5.89 10.67
C VAL A 88 3.33 -6.54 9.50
N ILE A 89 2.93 -7.77 9.20
CA ILE A 89 3.45 -8.49 8.05
C ILE A 89 2.46 -8.34 6.89
N TYR A 90 2.98 -7.92 5.75
CA TYR A 90 2.25 -7.89 4.49
C TYR A 90 2.91 -8.79 3.45
N ALA A 91 2.09 -9.46 2.66
CA ALA A 91 2.48 -9.96 1.35
C ALA A 91 2.31 -8.81 0.35
N VAL A 92 3.39 -8.39 -0.26
CA VAL A 92 3.41 -7.26 -1.21
C VAL A 92 3.94 -7.73 -2.55
N ASN A 93 3.14 -7.53 -3.58
CA ASN A 93 3.56 -7.74 -4.95
C ASN A 93 3.88 -6.39 -5.58
N ARG A 94 5.12 -6.21 -6.03
CA ARG A 94 5.58 -5.06 -6.79
C ARG A 94 6.18 -5.56 -8.10
N PRO A 95 5.37 -5.67 -9.13
CA PRO A 95 5.88 -6.06 -10.43
C PRO A 95 6.80 -4.95 -10.94
N GLY A 96 7.98 -5.24 -11.34
CA GLY A 96 8.96 -4.29 -11.87
C GLY A 96 8.35 -3.39 -12.96
N THR A 97 8.52 -3.71 -14.24
CA THR A 97 7.93 -2.98 -15.38
C THR A 97 6.51 -3.44 -15.74
N THR A 98 6.06 -4.58 -15.24
CA THR A 98 4.76 -5.19 -15.57
C THR A 98 3.83 -5.08 -14.38
N ALA A 99 2.67 -4.46 -14.59
CA ALA A 99 1.65 -4.35 -13.54
C ALA A 99 1.05 -5.74 -13.21
N GLU A 100 0.89 -6.01 -11.91
CA GLU A 100 0.29 -7.25 -11.41
C GLU A 100 -1.19 -7.35 -11.79
N PRO A 101 -1.64 -8.47 -12.37
CA PRO A 101 -3.06 -8.73 -12.55
C PRO A 101 -3.78 -8.83 -11.21
N VAL A 102 -4.82 -8.03 -11.02
CA VAL A 102 -5.64 -8.01 -9.81
C VAL A 102 -7.04 -7.49 -10.16
N SER A 103 -8.06 -7.93 -9.44
CA SER A 103 -9.40 -7.36 -9.59
C SER A 103 -9.84 -6.71 -8.29
N THR A 104 -10.26 -5.46 -8.37
CA THR A 104 -10.91 -4.76 -7.23
C THR A 104 -12.43 -4.85 -7.28
N ALA A 105 -13.00 -5.47 -8.33
CA ALA A 105 -14.41 -5.77 -8.38
C ALA A 105 -14.77 -6.85 -7.37
N ALA A 106 -15.79 -6.60 -6.55
CA ALA A 106 -16.29 -7.58 -5.61
C ALA A 106 -17.07 -8.69 -6.30
N THR A 107 -16.96 -9.91 -5.79
CA THR A 107 -17.89 -10.99 -6.12
C THR A 107 -19.12 -10.89 -5.21
N ALA A 108 -20.31 -10.89 -5.80
CA ALA A 108 -21.55 -10.96 -5.03
C ALA A 108 -21.76 -12.40 -4.52
N THR A 109 -22.01 -12.54 -3.24
CA THR A 109 -22.35 -13.80 -2.59
C THR A 109 -23.68 -13.69 -1.86
N GLY A 110 -24.23 -14.80 -1.40
CA GLY A 110 -25.49 -14.78 -0.61
C GLY A 110 -25.35 -14.00 0.71
N SER A 111 -24.13 -13.83 1.23
CA SER A 111 -23.81 -13.08 2.44
C SER A 111 -23.34 -11.63 2.19
N GLY A 112 -23.20 -11.22 0.94
CA GLY A 112 -22.75 -9.85 0.60
C GLY A 112 -21.70 -9.79 -0.47
N ARG A 113 -20.78 -8.83 -0.35
CA ARG A 113 -19.65 -8.61 -1.28
C ARG A 113 -18.40 -9.23 -0.71
N VAL A 114 -17.63 -9.89 -1.58
CA VAL A 114 -16.34 -10.50 -1.21
C VAL A 114 -15.26 -10.03 -2.18
N TRP A 115 -14.12 -9.62 -1.63
CA TRP A 115 -12.87 -9.41 -2.36
C TRP A 115 -11.89 -10.49 -1.94
N ASP A 116 -11.63 -11.44 -2.83
CA ASP A 116 -10.71 -12.54 -2.54
C ASP A 116 -9.29 -12.19 -2.98
N PHE A 117 -8.47 -11.92 -2.00
CA PHE A 117 -7.04 -11.65 -2.13
C PHE A 117 -6.19 -12.69 -1.40
N SER A 118 -6.74 -13.87 -1.10
CA SER A 118 -6.07 -14.91 -0.32
C SER A 118 -5.00 -15.67 -1.10
N ALA A 119 -5.14 -15.72 -2.44
CA ALA A 119 -4.21 -16.46 -3.28
C ALA A 119 -2.79 -15.89 -3.19
N ALA A 120 -1.80 -16.77 -3.00
CA ALA A 120 -0.39 -16.38 -3.08
C ALA A 120 0.01 -16.05 -4.52
N SER A 121 0.87 -15.05 -4.69
CA SER A 121 1.52 -14.76 -5.96
C SER A 121 3.00 -15.18 -5.90
N PRO A 122 3.57 -15.73 -6.98
CA PRO A 122 4.99 -16.05 -7.05
C PRO A 122 5.91 -14.83 -6.84
N GLN A 123 5.36 -13.63 -7.01
CA GLN A 123 6.10 -12.36 -6.85
C GLN A 123 5.90 -11.74 -5.47
N ASP A 124 5.16 -12.38 -4.58
CA ASP A 124 4.97 -11.88 -3.22
C ASP A 124 6.29 -11.78 -2.47
N THR A 125 6.51 -10.61 -1.90
CA THR A 125 7.57 -10.39 -0.93
C THR A 125 6.97 -10.13 0.44
N ARG A 126 7.55 -10.76 1.47
CA ARG A 126 7.15 -10.51 2.84
C ARG A 126 7.72 -9.17 3.29
N VAL A 127 6.86 -8.24 3.62
CA VAL A 127 7.24 -6.91 4.10
C VAL A 127 6.80 -6.77 5.55
N LEU A 128 7.75 -6.40 6.40
CA LEU A 128 7.50 -6.05 7.78
C LEU A 128 7.39 -4.53 7.86
N ASP A 129 6.21 -4.03 8.19
CA ASP A 129 5.98 -2.61 8.44
C ASP A 129 6.00 -2.34 9.94
N GLU A 130 6.75 -1.33 10.35
CA GLU A 130 6.92 -0.92 11.74
C GLU A 130 6.39 0.50 11.93
N VAL A 131 5.75 0.73 13.07
CA VAL A 131 5.29 2.06 13.50
C VAL A 131 6.37 2.69 14.37
N LEU A 132 7.04 3.71 13.85
CA LEU A 132 8.18 4.37 14.47
C LEU A 132 7.74 5.56 15.33
N ALA A 133 8.30 5.66 16.55
CA ALA A 133 8.16 6.85 17.37
C ALA A 133 8.95 8.03 16.76
N PRO A 134 8.44 9.27 16.85
CA PRO A 134 9.18 10.46 16.38
C PRO A 134 10.46 10.72 17.19
N ARG A 135 10.45 10.36 18.47
CA ARG A 135 11.56 10.63 19.38
C ARG A 135 12.88 10.02 18.87
N GLY A 136 13.91 10.84 18.78
CA GLY A 136 15.24 10.40 18.32
C GLY A 136 15.41 10.36 16.81
N GLN A 137 14.37 10.66 16.05
CA GLN A 137 14.46 10.70 14.61
C GLN A 137 14.97 12.07 14.13
N TRP A 138 15.80 12.08 13.09
CA TRP A 138 16.40 13.29 12.54
C TRP A 138 15.38 14.33 12.07
N TRP A 139 14.21 13.86 11.60
CA TRP A 139 13.14 14.70 11.08
C TRP A 139 12.18 15.24 12.16
N ALA A 140 12.23 14.70 13.39
CA ALA A 140 11.22 14.96 14.44
C ALA A 140 11.07 16.44 14.77
N ALA A 141 12.18 17.19 14.87
CA ALA A 141 12.13 18.64 15.14
C ALA A 141 11.33 19.43 14.11
N GLY A 142 11.28 18.91 12.88
CA GLY A 142 10.51 19.50 11.80
C GLY A 142 9.02 19.17 11.81
N TYR A 143 8.57 18.19 12.59
CA TYR A 143 7.21 17.66 12.65
C TYR A 143 6.77 17.54 14.12
N GLY A 144 6.75 18.66 14.82
CA GLY A 144 6.55 18.69 16.28
C GLY A 144 5.22 18.11 16.79
N ASP A 145 4.22 18.00 15.93
CA ASP A 145 2.91 17.42 16.22
C ASP A 145 2.72 15.99 15.64
N ALA A 146 3.80 15.39 15.14
CA ALA A 146 3.77 14.01 14.63
C ALA A 146 3.50 13.02 15.77
N THR A 147 2.59 12.08 15.50
CA THR A 147 2.28 10.97 16.40
C THR A 147 3.17 9.76 16.14
N PHE A 148 3.42 9.45 14.87
CA PHE A 148 4.26 8.33 14.45
C PHE A 148 4.77 8.52 13.02
N ALA A 149 5.71 7.68 12.62
CA ALA A 149 6.06 7.49 11.21
C ALA A 149 5.99 6.02 10.83
N ALA A 150 5.79 5.77 9.55
CA ALA A 150 5.69 4.43 9.04
C ALA A 150 6.23 4.34 7.62
N LEU A 151 6.76 3.16 7.27
CA LEU A 151 7.36 2.92 5.97
C LEU A 151 6.30 2.96 4.86
N ILE A 152 6.49 3.87 3.90
CA ILE A 152 5.67 3.97 2.69
C ILE A 152 6.28 3.13 1.57
N ASP A 153 7.59 3.27 1.37
CA ASP A 153 8.31 2.59 0.32
C ASP A 153 9.64 2.04 0.82
N ARG A 154 9.75 0.72 0.90
CA ARG A 154 10.94 0.04 1.42
C ARG A 154 12.18 0.20 0.54
N PRO A 155 12.09 0.00 -0.80
CA PRO A 155 13.25 0.16 -1.67
C PRO A 155 13.95 1.51 -1.54
N THR A 156 13.18 2.59 -1.36
CA THR A 156 13.72 3.94 -1.23
C THR A 156 13.91 4.38 0.23
N GLY A 157 13.48 3.56 1.20
CA GLY A 157 13.50 3.94 2.62
C GLY A 157 12.62 5.15 2.93
N LEU A 158 11.50 5.31 2.20
CA LEU A 158 10.60 6.45 2.38
C LEU A 158 9.61 6.19 3.50
N LEU A 159 9.57 7.11 4.47
CA LEU A 159 8.63 7.12 5.58
C LEU A 159 7.54 8.18 5.37
N GLY A 160 6.31 7.86 5.74
CA GLY A 160 5.27 8.85 5.98
C GLY A 160 5.31 9.28 7.45
N VAL A 161 5.20 10.59 7.68
CA VAL A 161 5.10 11.17 9.03
C VAL A 161 3.65 11.54 9.28
N TYR A 162 3.05 10.98 10.32
CA TYR A 162 1.61 11.05 10.57
C TYR A 162 1.27 11.75 11.88
N ARG A 163 0.11 12.41 11.87
CA ARG A 163 -0.59 12.90 13.05
C ARG A 163 -1.93 12.19 13.17
N VAL A 164 -2.26 11.76 14.37
CA VAL A 164 -3.56 11.17 14.70
C VAL A 164 -4.31 12.08 15.65
N SER A 165 -5.56 12.36 15.33
CA SER A 165 -6.53 13.05 16.17
C SER A 165 -7.83 12.24 16.23
N ASP A 166 -8.78 12.65 17.07
CA ASP A 166 -10.11 12.01 17.12
C ASP A 166 -10.88 12.17 15.81
N ALA A 167 -10.58 13.22 15.04
CA ALA A 167 -11.25 13.52 13.77
C ALA A 167 -10.56 12.92 12.54
N ALA A 168 -9.25 12.69 12.58
CA ALA A 168 -8.50 12.32 11.37
C ALA A 168 -7.19 11.61 11.65
N LEU A 169 -6.75 10.81 10.66
CA LEU A 169 -5.37 10.44 10.42
C LEU A 169 -4.85 11.34 9.30
N GLU A 170 -3.79 12.10 9.57
CA GLU A 170 -3.20 13.03 8.62
C GLU A 170 -1.74 12.69 8.32
N LEU A 171 -1.37 12.75 7.05
CA LEU A 171 0.02 12.66 6.60
C LEU A 171 0.59 14.08 6.52
N LEU A 172 1.55 14.39 7.38
CA LEU A 172 2.20 15.69 7.48
C LEU A 172 3.27 15.89 6.41
N GLY A 173 3.89 14.80 5.98
CA GLY A 173 4.94 14.82 4.99
C GLY A 173 5.58 13.44 4.81
N THR A 174 6.60 13.41 3.96
CA THR A 174 7.41 12.21 3.71
C THR A 174 8.87 12.51 3.95
N VAL A 175 9.59 11.56 4.55
CA VAL A 175 11.00 11.68 4.87
C VAL A 175 11.71 10.37 4.54
N SER A 176 13.03 10.42 4.28
CA SER A 176 13.84 9.20 4.12
C SER A 176 14.32 8.68 5.48
N THR A 177 14.56 7.36 5.56
CA THR A 177 15.29 6.77 6.70
C THR A 177 16.72 7.32 6.78
N GLU A 178 17.34 7.62 5.63
CA GLU A 178 18.62 8.31 5.56
C GLU A 178 18.45 9.81 5.85
N ALA A 179 19.24 10.34 6.78
CA ALA A 179 19.10 11.72 7.22
C ALA A 179 19.28 12.72 6.05
N ASN A 180 18.35 13.70 5.98
CA ASN A 180 18.37 14.81 5.03
C ASN A 180 18.35 14.46 3.54
N ARG A 181 18.13 13.20 3.15
CA ARG A 181 18.06 12.80 1.75
C ARG A 181 16.74 13.20 1.10
N THR A 182 15.63 12.93 1.80
CA THR A 182 14.28 13.31 1.36
C THR A 182 13.53 13.91 2.53
N ASN A 183 12.89 15.06 2.30
CA ASN A 183 11.98 15.70 3.23
C ASN A 183 10.99 16.57 2.44
N VAL A 184 9.76 16.09 2.29
CA VAL A 184 8.67 16.81 1.63
C VAL A 184 7.58 17.04 2.64
N ARG A 185 7.17 18.29 2.83
CA ARG A 185 6.04 18.67 3.70
C ARG A 185 4.80 18.93 2.89
N PHE A 186 3.68 18.59 3.48
CA PHE A 186 2.36 18.82 2.90
C PHE A 186 1.66 19.99 3.61
N ASN A 187 1.13 20.92 2.82
CA ASN A 187 0.36 22.05 3.32
C ASN A 187 -0.90 22.27 2.49
N PRO A 188 -2.13 22.11 3.08
CA PRO A 188 -2.35 21.52 4.40
C PRO A 188 -1.91 20.05 4.45
N PRO A 189 -1.81 19.42 5.65
CA PRO A 189 -1.59 17.97 5.78
C PRO A 189 -2.63 17.16 5.02
N VAL A 190 -2.23 16.01 4.48
CA VAL A 190 -3.15 15.12 3.75
C VAL A 190 -4.06 14.38 4.74
N ALA A 191 -5.35 14.64 4.73
CA ALA A 191 -6.33 13.86 5.51
C ALA A 191 -6.48 12.47 4.86
N VAL A 192 -5.74 11.50 5.39
CA VAL A 192 -5.74 10.11 4.94
C VAL A 192 -7.05 9.42 5.29
N LEU A 193 -7.51 9.61 6.52
CA LEU A 193 -8.81 9.14 7.01
C LEU A 193 -9.50 10.28 7.75
N ARG A 194 -10.83 10.34 7.65
CA ARG A 194 -11.69 11.22 8.46
C ARG A 194 -12.69 10.38 9.21
N PHE A 195 -12.62 10.42 10.54
CA PHE A 195 -13.45 9.61 11.41
C PHE A 195 -14.81 10.29 11.75
N PRO A 196 -15.87 9.49 11.96
CA PRO A 196 -15.97 8.05 11.74
C PRO A 196 -16.08 7.68 10.25
N LEU A 197 -15.56 6.50 9.88
CA LEU A 197 -15.64 5.98 8.53
C LEU A 197 -16.90 5.11 8.38
N ARG A 198 -17.69 5.35 7.35
CA ARG A 198 -18.87 4.55 6.98
C ARG A 198 -19.13 4.65 5.49
N VAL A 199 -19.82 3.70 4.91
CA VAL A 199 -20.22 3.76 3.50
C VAL A 199 -20.94 5.07 3.22
N GLY A 200 -20.52 5.78 2.14
CA GLY A 200 -21.01 7.11 1.77
C GLY A 200 -20.18 8.27 2.35
N SER A 201 -19.29 8.04 3.33
CA SER A 201 -18.36 9.07 3.78
C SER A 201 -17.43 9.47 2.63
N SER A 202 -17.28 10.78 2.40
CA SER A 202 -16.39 11.29 1.36
C SER A 202 -15.73 12.59 1.79
N TRP A 203 -14.53 12.85 1.29
CA TRP A 203 -13.82 14.11 1.47
C TRP A 203 -12.86 14.35 0.33
N GLU A 204 -12.63 15.62 0.07
CA GLU A 204 -11.72 16.08 -0.96
C GLU A 204 -10.79 17.15 -0.39
N GLN A 205 -9.59 17.23 -0.90
CA GLN A 205 -8.64 18.27 -0.56
C GLN A 205 -7.58 18.45 -1.64
N THR A 206 -7.05 19.67 -1.72
CA THR A 206 -5.86 20.00 -2.52
C THR A 206 -4.73 20.35 -1.57
N VAL A 207 -3.57 19.77 -1.82
CA VAL A 207 -2.40 19.84 -0.96
C VAL A 207 -1.19 20.28 -1.78
N ASN A 208 -0.39 21.18 -1.23
CA ASN A 208 0.90 21.54 -1.78
C ASN A 208 1.99 20.73 -1.07
N GLY A 209 2.74 19.93 -1.83
CA GLY A 209 3.95 19.27 -1.37
C GLY A 209 5.17 20.07 -1.75
N ALA A 210 6.04 20.39 -0.79
CA ALA A 210 7.28 21.12 -1.05
C ALA A 210 8.42 20.63 -0.17
N GLY A 211 9.63 20.63 -0.74
CA GLY A 211 10.82 20.17 -0.03
C GLY A 211 11.89 19.66 -0.98
N PHE A 212 12.47 18.52 -0.64
CA PHE A 212 13.46 17.88 -1.51
C PHE A 212 13.31 16.37 -1.50
N VAL A 213 13.62 15.76 -2.64
CA VAL A 213 13.69 14.31 -2.85
C VAL A 213 15.06 13.99 -3.41
N ASN A 214 15.80 13.09 -2.78
CA ASN A 214 17.19 12.77 -3.14
C ASN A 214 18.02 14.05 -3.34
N PHE A 215 17.94 14.98 -2.38
CA PHE A 215 18.60 16.30 -2.38
C PHE A 215 18.15 17.26 -3.50
N THR A 216 17.20 16.86 -4.35
CA THR A 216 16.67 17.71 -5.43
C THR A 216 15.43 18.46 -4.93
N PRO A 217 15.36 19.79 -5.05
CA PRO A 217 14.17 20.55 -4.71
C PRO A 217 12.96 20.09 -5.53
N VAL A 218 11.83 19.91 -4.84
CA VAL A 218 10.56 19.50 -5.46
C VAL A 218 9.41 20.37 -4.96
N SER A 219 8.45 20.59 -5.86
CA SER A 219 7.14 21.17 -5.50
C SER A 219 6.08 20.53 -6.36
N ASN A 220 4.97 20.13 -5.75
CA ASN A 220 3.82 19.59 -6.45
C ASN A 220 2.51 20.08 -5.84
N ILE A 221 1.44 20.00 -6.62
CA ILE A 221 0.07 20.21 -6.17
C ILE A 221 -0.65 18.89 -6.38
N THR A 222 -1.27 18.37 -5.33
CA THR A 222 -1.98 17.10 -5.40
C THR A 222 -3.40 17.28 -4.88
N ARG A 223 -4.38 16.89 -5.69
CA ARG A 223 -5.79 16.75 -5.29
C ARG A 223 -6.04 15.31 -4.91
N TYR A 224 -6.66 15.12 -3.76
CA TYR A 224 -7.13 13.84 -3.26
C TYR A 224 -8.66 13.88 -3.20
N ALA A 225 -9.31 12.91 -3.83
CA ALA A 225 -10.75 12.66 -3.67
C ALA A 225 -10.93 11.28 -3.06
N ASN A 226 -11.55 11.22 -1.90
CA ASN A 226 -11.71 10.01 -1.10
C ASN A 226 -13.18 9.69 -0.90
N VAL A 227 -13.54 8.40 -0.99
CA VAL A 227 -14.90 7.94 -0.68
C VAL A 227 -14.85 6.52 -0.13
N ILE A 228 -15.60 6.29 0.95
CA ILE A 228 -15.92 4.93 1.39
C ILE A 228 -17.09 4.45 0.53
N ASP A 229 -16.79 3.70 -0.53
CA ASP A 229 -17.75 3.37 -1.57
C ASP A 229 -18.46 2.03 -1.34
N SER A 230 -17.93 1.19 -0.47
CA SER A 230 -18.46 -0.15 -0.28
C SER A 230 -18.07 -0.75 1.07
N ALA A 231 -18.86 -1.73 1.52
CA ALA A 231 -18.55 -2.62 2.63
C ALA A 231 -18.72 -4.07 2.19
N GLY A 232 -17.96 -4.98 2.81
CA GLY A 232 -18.02 -6.41 2.52
C GLY A 232 -16.95 -7.18 3.28
N GLU A 233 -16.58 -8.35 2.79
CA GLU A 233 -15.55 -9.20 3.38
C GLU A 233 -14.31 -9.22 2.47
N VAL A 234 -13.14 -9.11 3.06
CA VAL A 234 -11.84 -9.23 2.37
C VAL A 234 -11.14 -10.48 2.85
N TRP A 235 -10.73 -11.32 1.91
CA TRP A 235 -9.94 -12.51 2.18
C TRP A 235 -8.48 -12.21 1.86
N THR A 236 -7.59 -12.49 2.80
CA THR A 236 -6.14 -12.31 2.67
C THR A 236 -5.43 -13.59 3.09
N PRO A 237 -4.11 -13.73 2.86
CA PRO A 237 -3.35 -14.86 3.40
C PRO A 237 -3.46 -15.01 4.93
N ALA A 238 -3.72 -13.91 5.66
CA ALA A 238 -3.86 -13.93 7.12
C ALA A 238 -5.28 -14.30 7.60
N GLY A 239 -6.29 -14.31 6.72
CA GLY A 239 -7.67 -14.65 7.08
C GLY A 239 -8.73 -13.81 6.38
N ARG A 240 -9.94 -13.79 6.97
CA ARG A 240 -11.11 -13.08 6.45
C ARG A 240 -11.46 -11.93 7.38
N PHE A 241 -11.77 -10.77 6.80
CA PHE A 241 -11.98 -9.53 7.53
C PHE A 241 -13.21 -8.80 7.01
N PRO A 242 -14.20 -8.49 7.85
CA PRO A 242 -15.18 -7.46 7.52
C PRO A 242 -14.47 -6.15 7.26
N ALA A 243 -14.73 -5.48 6.15
CA ALA A 243 -13.98 -4.31 5.77
C ALA A 243 -14.84 -3.25 5.07
N LEU A 244 -14.44 -2.00 5.27
CA LEU A 244 -14.84 -0.86 4.46
C LEU A 244 -13.83 -0.65 3.33
N ARG A 245 -14.30 -0.39 2.11
CA ARG A 245 -13.46 -0.06 0.97
C ARG A 245 -13.37 1.45 0.81
N LEU A 246 -12.17 1.99 0.99
CA LEU A 246 -11.83 3.38 0.69
C LEU A 246 -11.26 3.45 -0.73
N ARG A 247 -11.92 4.20 -1.61
CA ARG A 247 -11.36 4.62 -2.89
C ARG A 247 -10.73 5.99 -2.72
N THR A 248 -9.48 6.12 -3.16
CA THR A 248 -8.74 7.37 -3.24
C THR A 248 -8.36 7.63 -4.69
N ASP A 249 -8.84 8.73 -5.25
CA ASP A 249 -8.41 9.23 -6.55
C ASP A 249 -7.42 10.38 -6.31
N LEU A 250 -6.19 10.19 -6.76
CA LEU A 250 -5.11 11.16 -6.70
C LEU A 250 -4.92 11.80 -8.08
N ASP A 251 -4.76 13.11 -8.10
CA ASP A 251 -4.43 13.90 -9.29
C ASP A 251 -3.30 14.86 -8.92
N GLN A 252 -2.09 14.56 -9.41
CA GLN A 252 -0.87 15.31 -9.10
C GLN A 252 -0.36 16.07 -10.32
N SER A 253 0.03 17.31 -10.10
CA SER A 253 0.68 18.15 -11.09
C SER A 253 1.94 18.81 -10.53
N ILE A 254 2.90 19.11 -11.41
CA ILE A 254 4.07 19.91 -11.09
C ILE A 254 3.83 21.32 -11.63
N PRO A 255 3.87 22.37 -10.79
CA PRO A 255 3.66 23.74 -11.23
C PRO A 255 4.59 24.14 -12.39
N LEU A 256 4.08 24.93 -13.32
CA LEU A 256 4.79 25.43 -14.48
C LEU A 256 5.27 24.35 -15.49
N THR A 257 4.73 23.13 -15.38
CA THR A 257 4.99 22.05 -16.33
C THR A 257 3.70 21.45 -16.88
N VAL A 258 3.79 20.63 -17.92
CA VAL A 258 2.67 19.84 -18.45
C VAL A 258 2.53 18.48 -17.76
N PHE A 259 3.38 18.22 -16.77
CA PHE A 259 3.38 16.94 -16.07
C PHE A 259 2.14 16.82 -15.17
N ARG A 260 1.35 15.77 -15.41
CA ARG A 260 0.20 15.40 -14.60
C ARG A 260 0.09 13.89 -14.53
N VAL A 261 -0.14 13.39 -13.33
CA VAL A 261 -0.35 11.96 -13.07
C VAL A 261 -1.61 11.80 -12.26
N THR A 262 -2.46 10.86 -12.68
CA THR A 262 -3.60 10.42 -11.88
C THR A 262 -3.38 8.99 -11.43
N ARG A 263 -3.88 8.66 -10.23
CA ARG A 263 -3.81 7.30 -9.70
C ARG A 263 -5.02 6.99 -8.84
N ARG A 264 -5.61 5.82 -9.06
CA ARG A 264 -6.66 5.28 -8.20
C ARG A 264 -6.07 4.24 -7.26
N THR A 265 -6.51 4.29 -6.00
CA THR A 265 -6.12 3.31 -4.98
C THR A 265 -7.36 2.84 -4.23
N PHE A 266 -7.45 1.55 -4.00
CA PHE A 266 -8.44 0.96 -3.10
C PHE A 266 -7.72 0.46 -1.85
N THR A 267 -8.20 0.92 -0.69
CA THR A 267 -7.72 0.50 0.63
C THR A 267 -8.87 -0.14 1.39
N PHE A 268 -8.63 -1.32 1.92
CA PHE A 268 -9.61 -2.08 2.68
C PHE A 268 -9.27 -1.99 4.16
N LEU A 269 -10.20 -1.40 4.91
CA LEU A 269 -10.03 -1.09 6.33
C LEU A 269 -10.96 -1.96 7.17
N SER A 270 -10.41 -2.61 8.19
CA SER A 270 -11.15 -3.43 9.14
C SER A 270 -10.97 -2.92 10.56
N GLU A 271 -12.03 -3.00 11.37
CA GLU A 271 -11.98 -2.67 12.79
C GLU A 271 -10.88 -3.45 13.49
N CYS A 272 -10.13 -2.83 14.37
CA CYS A 272 -8.97 -3.33 15.12
C CYS A 272 -7.77 -3.82 14.30
N TRP A 273 -7.95 -4.09 13.01
CA TRP A 273 -6.89 -4.57 12.10
C TRP A 273 -6.29 -3.46 11.23
N GLY A 274 -7.10 -2.43 10.95
CA GLY A 274 -6.71 -1.35 10.07
C GLY A 274 -6.67 -1.72 8.61
N VAL A 275 -5.56 -1.48 7.92
CA VAL A 275 -5.43 -1.83 6.49
C VAL A 275 -5.17 -3.32 6.37
N VAL A 276 -6.16 -4.06 5.88
CA VAL A 276 -6.04 -5.51 5.61
C VAL A 276 -5.62 -5.80 4.17
N ALA A 277 -5.96 -4.92 3.23
CA ALA A 277 -5.48 -4.99 1.85
C ALA A 277 -5.41 -3.59 1.23
N ARG A 278 -4.55 -3.43 0.22
CA ARG A 278 -4.42 -2.22 -0.58
C ARG A 278 -4.02 -2.57 -2.01
N VAL A 279 -4.72 -1.97 -2.96
CA VAL A 279 -4.45 -2.10 -4.40
C VAL A 279 -4.25 -0.70 -4.96
N ALA A 280 -3.02 -0.38 -5.37
CA ALA A 280 -2.72 0.86 -6.08
C ALA A 280 -2.69 0.60 -7.59
N GLY A 281 -3.48 1.33 -8.34
CA GLY A 281 -3.52 1.25 -9.79
C GLY A 281 -2.23 1.73 -10.45
N VAL A 282 -2.08 1.43 -11.71
CA VAL A 282 -1.04 2.04 -12.55
C VAL A 282 -1.37 3.52 -12.80
N ASP A 283 -0.36 4.31 -13.11
CA ASP A 283 -0.55 5.72 -13.41
C ASP A 283 -1.47 5.91 -14.62
N ASN A 284 -2.36 6.88 -14.49
CA ASN A 284 -3.34 7.27 -15.52
C ASN A 284 -4.39 6.18 -15.87
N ASP A 285 -4.55 5.15 -15.03
CA ASP A 285 -5.68 4.23 -15.13
C ASP A 285 -6.91 4.88 -14.48
N THR A 286 -7.93 5.16 -15.30
CA THR A 286 -9.20 5.78 -14.90
C THR A 286 -10.34 4.77 -14.74
N SER A 287 -10.04 3.47 -14.85
CA SER A 287 -11.03 2.40 -14.72
C SER A 287 -11.79 2.50 -13.40
N GLU A 288 -13.08 2.23 -13.41
CA GLU A 288 -13.91 2.20 -12.21
C GLU A 288 -13.40 1.15 -11.23
N GLU A 289 -13.12 -0.05 -11.71
CA GLU A 289 -12.47 -1.13 -10.97
C GLU A 289 -11.12 -1.47 -11.62
N LEU A 290 -10.09 -1.62 -10.83
CA LEU A 290 -8.76 -1.94 -11.31
C LEU A 290 -8.67 -3.41 -11.74
N ARG A 291 -7.94 -3.65 -12.83
CA ARG A 291 -7.58 -5.00 -13.31
C ARG A 291 -6.07 -5.23 -13.26
N ARG A 292 -5.32 -4.20 -12.93
CA ARG A 292 -3.86 -4.23 -12.76
C ARG A 292 -3.45 -3.30 -11.64
N ALA A 293 -2.44 -3.70 -10.90
CA ALA A 293 -1.89 -2.91 -9.79
C ALA A 293 -0.42 -2.59 -10.02
N SER A 294 -0.01 -1.37 -9.69
CA SER A 294 1.41 -1.00 -9.52
C SER A 294 1.95 -1.47 -8.17
N GLU A 295 1.08 -1.55 -7.17
CA GLU A 295 1.35 -2.19 -5.88
C GLU A 295 0.10 -2.93 -5.41
N TYR A 296 0.29 -4.16 -4.98
CA TYR A 296 -0.74 -5.00 -4.40
C TYR A 296 -0.24 -5.51 -3.05
N ARG A 297 -0.91 -5.10 -1.98
CA ARG A 297 -0.53 -5.38 -0.60
C ARG A 297 -1.68 -6.06 0.12
N ARG A 298 -1.38 -7.11 0.89
CA ARG A 298 -2.34 -7.91 1.64
C ARG A 298 -1.77 -8.26 2.99
N LEU A 299 -2.61 -8.29 4.02
CA LEU A 299 -2.20 -8.78 5.33
C LEU A 299 -1.72 -10.23 5.19
N GLY A 300 -0.48 -10.50 5.62
CA GLY A 300 0.21 -11.78 5.50
C GLY A 300 0.32 -12.50 6.84
N LEU A 301 0.88 -13.71 6.80
CA LEU A 301 1.21 -14.53 7.96
C LEU A 301 2.68 -14.35 8.34
#